data_e5d84e28c4ee30b3e8b7440a6a157ecd
#
_entry.id   e5d84e28c4ee30b3e8b7440a6a157ecd
#
_cell.length_a   1.000
_cell.length_b   1.000
_cell.length_c   1.000
_cell.angle_alpha   90.00
_cell.angle_beta   90.00
_cell.angle_gamma   90.00
#
_symmetry.space_group_name_H-M   'P 1'
#
loop_
_entity.id
_entity.type
_entity.pdbx_description
1 polymer ?
#
loop_
_entity_poly.entity_id
_entity_poly.type
_entity_poly.pdbx_seq_one_letter_code
_entity_poly.pdbx_strand_id
1 'polypeptide(L)'
;KIVFLVMDGVGGLPFEPGGLTELETAKTPNLDALASRSVCGCTVPVGPGITPGSGPGHLALFGYDPLRYIIGRGVLEALGIDFDLGPDDVAGRGNFCTIDDQGRVTDRRAGRISTETCVRLTTLLREKIHLPGVEFFVEPVKEHRFVLVLRAKGLAGDVSESAPQQVGAAPAKISPVPTASDHA
;
A
#
# COMPACT_ATOMS: atom_id res chain seq x y z
N LYS A 1 -6.51 26.12 -18.26
CA LYS A 1 -5.73 25.27 -17.31
C LYS A 1 -6.72 24.38 -16.57
N ILE A 2 -6.37 23.12 -16.37
CA ILE A 2 -7.12 22.15 -15.57
C ILE A 2 -6.37 22.00 -14.24
N VAL A 3 -7.08 22.10 -13.12
CA VAL A 3 -6.57 21.81 -11.78
C VAL A 3 -7.29 20.57 -11.28
N PHE A 4 -6.52 19.55 -10.93
CA PHE A 4 -7.03 18.30 -10.40
C PHE A 4 -6.62 18.20 -8.92
N LEU A 5 -7.60 18.41 -8.03
CA LEU A 5 -7.39 18.34 -6.59
C LEU A 5 -8.00 17.03 -6.05
N VAL A 6 -7.14 16.14 -5.59
CA VAL A 6 -7.55 14.85 -4.99
C VAL A 6 -7.41 14.93 -3.49
N MET A 7 -8.52 14.76 -2.78
CA MET A 7 -8.54 14.61 -1.33
C MET A 7 -8.78 13.13 -1.02
N ASP A 8 -7.69 12.44 -0.68
CA ASP A 8 -7.73 11.00 -0.41
C ASP A 8 -8.44 10.71 0.92
N GLY A 9 -9.34 9.72 0.91
CA GLY A 9 -9.99 9.18 2.10
C GLY A 9 -11.12 10.00 2.69
N VAL A 10 -11.70 10.97 1.95
CA VAL A 10 -12.85 11.77 2.44
C VAL A 10 -14.22 11.12 2.19
N GLY A 11 -14.27 10.07 1.36
CA GLY A 11 -15.49 9.29 1.15
C GLY A 11 -15.77 8.40 2.35
N GLY A 12 -16.98 8.45 2.86
CA GLY A 12 -17.42 7.63 3.98
C GLY A 12 -18.89 7.23 3.85
N LEU A 13 -19.34 6.36 4.74
CA LEU A 13 -20.73 5.96 4.89
C LEU A 13 -21.25 6.46 6.24
N PRO A 14 -22.55 6.83 6.34
CA PRO A 14 -23.16 7.16 7.62
C PRO A 14 -22.99 6.00 8.62
N PHE A 15 -22.66 6.30 9.87
CA PHE A 15 -22.58 5.30 10.94
C PHE A 15 -23.93 4.64 11.22
N GLU A 16 -25.02 5.39 11.00
CA GLU A 16 -26.38 4.90 11.20
C GLU A 16 -27.21 5.11 9.93
N PRO A 17 -28.18 4.25 9.64
CA PRO A 17 -29.06 4.43 8.50
C PRO A 17 -29.79 5.80 8.54
N GLY A 18 -29.63 6.58 7.47
CA GLY A 18 -30.19 7.93 7.39
C GLY A 18 -29.40 9.03 8.11
N GLY A 19 -28.23 8.67 8.67
CA GLY A 19 -27.29 9.65 9.23
C GLY A 19 -26.52 10.42 8.16
N LEU A 20 -25.61 11.27 8.60
CA LEU A 20 -24.71 12.05 7.74
C LEU A 20 -23.36 11.34 7.62
N THR A 21 -22.72 11.48 6.47
CA THR A 21 -21.32 11.09 6.25
C THR A 21 -20.38 12.06 6.96
N GLU A 22 -19.10 11.71 7.06
CA GLU A 22 -18.07 12.60 7.60
C GLU A 22 -17.99 13.91 6.83
N LEU A 23 -18.11 13.86 5.49
CA LEU A 23 -18.06 15.04 4.64
C LEU A 23 -19.30 15.93 4.81
N GLU A 24 -20.48 15.35 4.96
CA GLU A 24 -21.72 16.11 5.25
C GLU A 24 -21.71 16.72 6.65
N THR A 25 -21.01 16.11 7.60
CA THR A 25 -20.87 16.62 8.97
C THR A 25 -19.80 17.70 9.08
N ALA A 26 -18.80 17.69 8.21
CA ALA A 26 -17.68 18.60 8.24
C ALA A 26 -18.11 20.04 7.92
N LYS A 27 -17.49 21.02 8.58
CA LYS A 27 -17.71 22.44 8.27
C LYS A 27 -16.80 22.88 7.13
N THR A 28 -17.28 22.76 5.89
CA THR A 28 -16.52 23.02 4.68
C THR A 28 -17.14 24.11 3.79
N PRO A 29 -17.33 25.36 4.30
CA PRO A 29 -18.14 26.38 3.62
C PRO A 29 -17.66 26.72 2.21
N ASN A 30 -16.35 26.66 1.93
CA ASN A 30 -15.81 26.92 0.60
C ASN A 30 -16.09 25.77 -0.38
N LEU A 31 -15.99 24.51 0.08
CA LEU A 31 -16.34 23.33 -0.72
C LEU A 31 -17.84 23.27 -0.96
N ASP A 32 -18.65 23.57 0.07
CA ASP A 32 -20.11 23.60 -0.03
C ASP A 32 -20.56 24.66 -1.06
N ALA A 33 -19.99 25.86 -1.00
CA ALA A 33 -20.25 26.92 -1.98
C ALA A 33 -19.76 26.55 -3.39
N LEU A 34 -18.70 25.79 -3.52
CA LEU A 34 -18.23 25.29 -4.80
C LEU A 34 -19.17 24.21 -5.33
N ALA A 35 -19.54 23.23 -4.51
CA ALA A 35 -20.43 22.14 -4.87
C ALA A 35 -21.81 22.66 -5.32
N SER A 36 -22.37 23.66 -4.63
CA SER A 36 -23.70 24.24 -4.95
C SER A 36 -23.81 24.84 -6.36
N ARG A 37 -22.68 25.17 -7.00
CA ARG A 37 -22.59 25.75 -8.36
C ARG A 37 -21.84 24.86 -9.35
N SER A 38 -21.59 23.61 -8.99
CA SER A 38 -20.80 22.66 -9.78
C SER A 38 -21.63 21.44 -10.15
N VAL A 39 -21.18 20.69 -11.14
CA VAL A 39 -21.69 19.35 -11.41
C VAL A 39 -21.00 18.38 -10.46
N CYS A 40 -21.78 17.73 -9.61
CA CYS A 40 -21.31 16.75 -8.64
C CYS A 40 -21.75 15.34 -9.05
N GLY A 41 -20.97 14.33 -8.63
CA GLY A 41 -21.27 12.93 -8.87
C GLY A 41 -20.36 12.01 -8.05
N CYS A 42 -20.57 10.71 -8.21
CA CYS A 42 -19.76 9.68 -7.59
C CYS A 42 -18.97 8.91 -8.65
N THR A 43 -17.79 8.45 -8.29
CA THR A 43 -16.99 7.58 -9.12
C THR A 43 -16.84 6.20 -8.47
N VAL A 44 -16.77 5.16 -9.28
CA VAL A 44 -16.39 3.82 -8.87
C VAL A 44 -14.98 3.57 -9.42
N PRO A 45 -13.92 3.75 -8.61
CA PRO A 45 -12.56 3.83 -9.13
C PRO A 45 -12.06 2.54 -9.78
N VAL A 46 -12.43 1.36 -9.24
CA VAL A 46 -11.96 0.06 -9.77
C VAL A 46 -13.14 -0.71 -10.34
N GLY A 47 -14.14 -1.00 -9.54
CA GLY A 47 -15.33 -1.74 -9.92
C GLY A 47 -16.28 -1.93 -8.74
N PRO A 48 -17.56 -2.24 -8.99
CA PRO A 48 -18.53 -2.47 -7.92
C PRO A 48 -18.06 -3.58 -6.97
N GLY A 49 -18.10 -3.31 -5.66
CA GLY A 49 -17.70 -4.26 -4.63
C GLY A 49 -16.18 -4.45 -4.46
N ILE A 50 -15.35 -3.75 -5.25
CA ILE A 50 -13.88 -3.81 -5.13
C ILE A 50 -13.40 -2.58 -4.38
N THR A 51 -12.79 -2.80 -3.21
CA THR A 51 -12.18 -1.71 -2.44
C THR A 51 -10.92 -1.20 -3.16
N PRO A 52 -10.87 0.05 -3.60
CA PRO A 52 -9.70 0.60 -4.26
C PRO A 52 -8.56 0.79 -3.24
N GLY A 53 -7.44 0.12 -3.46
CA GLY A 53 -6.20 0.48 -2.79
C GLY A 53 -5.60 1.75 -3.42
N SER A 54 -4.56 2.34 -2.81
CA SER A 54 -3.94 3.56 -3.33
C SER A 54 -3.45 3.42 -4.78
N GLY A 55 -2.79 2.32 -5.13
CA GLY A 55 -2.30 2.07 -6.48
C GLY A 55 -3.42 1.99 -7.52
N PRO A 56 -4.37 1.05 -7.40
CA PRO A 56 -5.50 0.93 -8.32
C PRO A 56 -6.34 2.21 -8.41
N GLY A 57 -6.59 2.87 -7.28
CA GLY A 57 -7.34 4.12 -7.26
C GLY A 57 -6.64 5.24 -8.06
N HIS A 58 -5.33 5.40 -7.93
CA HIS A 58 -4.57 6.39 -8.71
C HIS A 58 -4.53 6.04 -10.19
N LEU A 59 -4.33 4.78 -10.57
CA LEU A 59 -4.39 4.35 -11.96
C LEU A 59 -5.73 4.72 -12.59
N ALA A 60 -6.84 4.43 -11.91
CA ALA A 60 -8.18 4.77 -12.38
C ALA A 60 -8.38 6.28 -12.56
N LEU A 61 -7.89 7.10 -11.63
CA LEU A 61 -7.96 8.56 -11.73
C LEU A 61 -7.25 9.11 -12.96
N PHE A 62 -6.17 8.46 -13.40
CA PHE A 62 -5.42 8.82 -14.60
C PHE A 62 -5.86 8.07 -15.87
N GLY A 63 -6.98 7.33 -15.82
CA GLY A 63 -7.58 6.66 -16.97
C GLY A 63 -6.93 5.32 -17.34
N TYR A 64 -6.12 4.75 -16.46
CA TYR A 64 -5.59 3.41 -16.63
C TYR A 64 -6.53 2.38 -15.99
N ASP A 65 -6.83 1.30 -16.69
CA ASP A 65 -7.64 0.21 -16.16
C ASP A 65 -6.87 -0.52 -15.04
N PRO A 66 -7.29 -0.41 -13.77
CA PRO A 66 -6.58 -1.00 -12.65
C PRO A 66 -6.71 -2.52 -12.57
N LEU A 67 -7.63 -3.13 -13.32
CA LEU A 67 -7.75 -4.59 -13.44
C LEU A 67 -6.79 -5.15 -14.50
N ARG A 68 -6.44 -4.33 -15.48
CA ARG A 68 -5.47 -4.69 -16.52
C ARG A 68 -4.03 -4.40 -16.07
N TYR A 69 -3.82 -3.28 -15.37
CA TYR A 69 -2.50 -2.85 -14.89
C TYR A 69 -2.39 -3.11 -13.38
N ILE A 70 -2.14 -4.36 -13.03
CA ILE A 70 -1.96 -4.74 -11.63
C ILE A 70 -0.53 -4.44 -11.21
N ILE A 71 -0.35 -3.36 -10.46
CA ILE A 71 0.95 -2.95 -9.94
C ILE A 71 0.98 -3.18 -8.43
N GLY A 72 1.90 -4.04 -7.99
CA GLY A 72 2.10 -4.34 -6.57
C GLY A 72 2.58 -3.13 -5.76
N ARG A 73 2.22 -3.08 -4.48
CA ARG A 73 2.64 -1.99 -3.57
C ARG A 73 4.14 -1.88 -3.42
N GLY A 74 4.87 -3.00 -3.52
CA GLY A 74 6.32 -3.01 -3.46
C GLY A 74 6.95 -2.25 -4.62
N VAL A 75 6.47 -2.47 -5.84
CA VAL A 75 6.92 -1.76 -7.04
C VAL A 75 6.66 -0.27 -6.92
N LEU A 76 5.44 0.12 -6.51
CA LEU A 76 5.10 1.54 -6.34
C LEU A 76 5.98 2.22 -5.27
N GLU A 77 6.25 1.55 -4.16
CA GLU A 77 7.10 2.08 -3.10
C GLU A 77 8.57 2.19 -3.55
N ALA A 78 9.07 1.19 -4.31
CA ALA A 78 10.43 1.22 -4.87
C ALA A 78 10.61 2.37 -5.87
N LEU A 79 9.67 2.55 -6.78
CA LEU A 79 9.67 3.68 -7.71
C LEU A 79 9.55 5.03 -6.99
N GLY A 80 8.79 5.08 -5.88
CA GLY A 80 8.61 6.29 -5.08
C GLY A 80 9.88 6.77 -4.35
N ILE A 81 10.89 5.91 -4.24
CA ILE A 81 12.23 6.26 -3.71
C ILE A 81 13.30 6.23 -4.80
N ASP A 82 12.92 6.28 -6.06
CA ASP A 82 13.81 6.25 -7.22
C ASP A 82 14.72 5.01 -7.27
N PHE A 83 14.24 3.86 -6.77
CA PHE A 83 14.97 2.60 -6.86
C PHE A 83 14.95 2.08 -8.30
N ASP A 84 16.11 1.73 -8.85
CA ASP A 84 16.26 1.20 -10.20
C ASP A 84 15.84 -0.28 -10.26
N LEU A 85 14.55 -0.51 -10.55
CA LEU A 85 13.98 -1.85 -10.67
C LEU A 85 14.31 -2.48 -12.01
N GLY A 86 14.90 -3.68 -11.97
CA GLY A 86 15.15 -4.52 -13.12
C GLY A 86 14.04 -5.55 -13.37
N PRO A 87 14.09 -6.24 -14.54
CA PRO A 87 13.10 -7.25 -14.91
C PRO A 87 13.11 -8.51 -14.05
N ASP A 88 14.19 -8.79 -13.35
CA ASP A 88 14.37 -9.94 -12.47
C ASP A 88 14.12 -9.58 -10.99
N ASP A 89 13.54 -8.41 -10.70
CA ASP A 89 13.30 -7.94 -9.35
C ASP A 89 11.91 -8.29 -8.84
N VAL A 90 11.87 -8.75 -7.60
CA VAL A 90 10.64 -8.88 -6.82
C VAL A 90 10.66 -7.86 -5.70
N ALA A 91 9.75 -6.90 -5.76
CA ALA A 91 9.66 -5.80 -4.80
C ALA A 91 8.51 -6.00 -3.82
N GLY A 92 8.80 -5.87 -2.53
CA GLY A 92 7.84 -5.92 -1.43
C GLY A 92 7.86 -4.65 -0.60
N ARG A 93 6.67 -4.17 -0.19
CA ARG A 93 6.58 -3.12 0.82
C ARG A 93 6.57 -3.74 2.20
N GLY A 94 7.55 -3.40 3.03
CA GLY A 94 7.65 -3.82 4.41
C GLY A 94 7.22 -2.72 5.40
N ASN A 95 6.74 -3.16 6.55
CA ASN A 95 6.53 -2.31 7.71
C ASN A 95 7.22 -2.93 8.93
N PHE A 96 7.98 -2.14 9.67
CA PHE A 96 8.34 -2.54 11.03
C PHE A 96 7.09 -2.57 11.89
N CYS A 97 6.97 -3.59 12.73
CA CYS A 97 5.85 -3.79 13.65
C CYS A 97 6.36 -4.14 15.04
N THR A 98 5.51 -3.99 16.05
CA THR A 98 5.77 -4.51 17.38
C THR A 98 5.09 -5.86 17.53
N ILE A 99 5.78 -6.80 18.17
CA ILE A 99 5.25 -8.14 18.46
C ILE A 99 5.32 -8.40 19.97
N ASP A 100 4.43 -9.26 20.47
CA ASP A 100 4.47 -9.77 21.83
C ASP A 100 5.41 -10.99 21.94
N ASP A 101 5.56 -11.51 23.17
CA ASP A 101 6.39 -12.70 23.45
C ASP A 101 5.90 -13.98 22.75
N GLN A 102 4.69 -13.97 22.19
CA GLN A 102 4.10 -15.07 21.41
C GLN A 102 4.24 -14.85 19.90
N GLY A 103 4.95 -13.79 19.48
CA GLY A 103 5.14 -13.43 18.07
C GLY A 103 3.92 -12.85 17.39
N ARG A 104 2.91 -12.40 18.14
CA ARG A 104 1.71 -11.76 17.58
C ARG A 104 1.92 -10.26 17.44
N VAL A 105 1.44 -9.70 16.36
CA VAL A 105 1.55 -8.25 16.08
C VAL A 105 0.66 -7.46 17.04
N THR A 106 1.26 -6.64 17.87
CA THR A 106 0.56 -5.73 18.81
C THR A 106 0.43 -4.31 18.24
N ASP A 107 1.36 -3.89 17.39
CA ASP A 107 1.27 -2.65 16.63
C ASP A 107 1.84 -2.85 15.23
N ARG A 108 1.01 -2.69 14.22
CA ARG A 108 1.35 -2.86 12.79
C ARG A 108 2.28 -1.76 12.24
N ARG A 109 2.58 -0.75 13.03
CA ARG A 109 3.37 0.44 12.63
C ARG A 109 4.53 0.73 13.57
N ALA A 110 4.82 -0.18 14.52
CA ALA A 110 5.89 -0.04 15.53
C ALA A 110 5.90 1.34 16.22
N GLY A 111 4.73 1.83 16.66
CA GLY A 111 4.59 3.15 17.28
C GLY A 111 4.91 4.32 16.35
N ARG A 112 4.97 4.11 15.03
CA ARG A 112 5.46 5.08 14.04
C ARG A 112 6.87 5.56 14.37
N ILE A 113 7.80 4.61 14.47
CA ILE A 113 9.23 4.92 14.68
C ILE A 113 9.70 6.02 13.74
N SER A 114 10.70 6.80 14.18
CA SER A 114 11.26 7.86 13.34
C SER A 114 11.94 7.29 12.08
N THR A 115 12.03 8.11 11.03
CA THR A 115 12.72 7.73 9.79
C THR A 115 14.20 7.38 10.05
N GLU A 116 14.87 8.06 10.97
CA GLU A 116 16.25 7.77 11.37
C GLU A 116 16.37 6.36 11.99
N THR A 117 15.38 5.97 12.81
CA THR A 117 15.30 4.61 13.35
C THR A 117 15.08 3.59 12.23
N CYS A 118 14.22 3.90 11.26
CA CYS A 118 14.02 3.06 10.09
C CYS A 118 15.32 2.87 9.30
N VAL A 119 16.06 3.95 9.02
CA VAL A 119 17.38 3.89 8.35
C VAL A 119 18.34 2.98 9.11
N ARG A 120 18.46 3.14 10.43
CA ARG A 120 19.31 2.29 11.26
C ARG A 120 18.92 0.81 11.18
N LEU A 121 17.63 0.51 11.23
CA LEU A 121 17.12 -0.87 11.17
C LEU A 121 17.32 -1.48 9.78
N THR A 122 17.07 -0.75 8.71
CA THR A 122 17.28 -1.24 7.33
C THR A 122 18.77 -1.47 7.05
N THR A 123 19.66 -0.62 7.57
CA THR A 123 21.11 -0.84 7.50
C THR A 123 21.50 -2.13 8.20
N LEU A 124 20.99 -2.36 9.41
CA LEU A 124 21.25 -3.60 10.16
C LEU A 124 20.75 -4.85 9.41
N LEU A 125 19.58 -4.77 8.76
CA LEU A 125 19.05 -5.88 7.95
C LEU A 125 19.97 -6.18 6.76
N ARG A 126 20.48 -5.17 6.04
CA ARG A 126 21.43 -5.34 4.94
C ARG A 126 22.74 -6.00 5.39
N GLU A 127 23.22 -5.65 6.58
CA GLU A 127 24.45 -6.23 7.13
C GLU A 127 24.29 -7.68 7.60
N LYS A 128 23.10 -8.05 8.06
CA LYS A 128 22.86 -9.36 8.71
C LYS A 128 22.24 -10.40 7.80
N ILE A 129 21.53 -9.99 6.76
CA ILE A 129 20.83 -10.92 5.88
C ILE A 129 21.66 -11.16 4.62
N HIS A 130 22.03 -12.42 4.42
CA HIS A 130 22.71 -12.87 3.22
C HIS A 130 21.94 -14.04 2.64
N LEU A 131 21.47 -13.89 1.41
CA LEU A 131 20.73 -14.91 0.68
C LEU A 131 21.61 -15.46 -0.45
N PRO A 132 22.04 -16.72 -0.40
CA PRO A 132 22.88 -17.30 -1.44
C PRO A 132 22.19 -17.22 -2.83
N GLY A 133 22.86 -16.59 -3.79
CA GLY A 133 22.35 -16.48 -5.17
C GLY A 133 21.25 -15.42 -5.39
N VAL A 134 20.94 -14.62 -4.38
CA VAL A 134 19.94 -13.52 -4.48
C VAL A 134 20.57 -12.23 -3.98
N GLU A 135 20.51 -11.18 -4.78
CA GLU A 135 20.84 -9.84 -4.30
C GLU A 135 19.67 -9.31 -3.44
N PHE A 136 20.02 -8.84 -2.26
CA PHE A 136 19.05 -8.41 -1.24
C PHE A 136 19.20 -6.93 -0.98
N PHE A 137 18.14 -6.17 -1.27
CA PHE A 137 18.09 -4.74 -1.02
C PHE A 137 16.97 -4.44 -0.02
N VAL A 138 17.26 -3.59 0.95
CA VAL A 138 16.27 -3.07 1.91
C VAL A 138 16.51 -1.58 2.05
N GLU A 139 15.57 -0.78 1.59
CA GLU A 139 15.70 0.67 1.60
C GLU A 139 14.63 1.32 2.48
N PRO A 140 15.01 2.30 3.33
CA PRO A 140 14.05 3.03 4.14
C PRO A 140 13.18 3.92 3.26
N VAL A 141 11.91 4.06 3.61
CA VAL A 141 10.99 4.98 2.94
C VAL A 141 10.65 6.13 3.87
N LYS A 142 9.80 5.89 4.86
CA LYS A 142 9.38 6.89 5.83
C LYS A 142 8.84 6.23 7.09
N GLU A 143 9.21 6.73 8.26
CA GLU A 143 8.77 6.18 9.55
C GLU A 143 9.05 4.66 9.62
N HIS A 144 8.02 3.87 9.84
CA HIS A 144 8.08 2.40 9.95
C HIS A 144 8.13 1.66 8.61
N ARG A 145 8.14 2.36 7.47
CA ARG A 145 8.05 1.75 6.13
C ARG A 145 9.41 1.59 5.48
N PHE A 146 9.58 0.46 4.82
CA PHE A 146 10.74 0.17 3.98
C PHE A 146 10.32 -0.59 2.72
N VAL A 147 11.20 -0.58 1.75
CA VAL A 147 11.12 -1.43 0.56
C VAL A 147 12.09 -2.58 0.70
N LEU A 148 11.65 -3.76 0.33
CA LEU A 148 12.47 -4.95 0.14
C LEU A 148 12.50 -5.25 -1.35
N VAL A 149 13.69 -5.42 -1.93
CA VAL A 149 13.84 -5.92 -3.31
C VAL A 149 14.76 -7.13 -3.30
N LEU A 150 14.31 -8.18 -3.95
CA LEU A 150 15.07 -9.39 -4.21
C LEU A 150 15.36 -9.45 -5.71
N ARG A 151 16.61 -9.60 -6.08
CA ARG A 151 17.06 -9.70 -7.46
C ARG A 151 17.73 -11.03 -7.72
N ALA A 152 17.10 -11.87 -8.50
CA ALA A 152 17.66 -13.10 -9.03
C ALA A 152 16.79 -13.65 -10.16
N LYS A 153 17.40 -14.38 -11.09
CA LYS A 153 16.66 -15.04 -12.16
C LYS A 153 15.72 -16.11 -11.60
N GLY A 154 14.50 -16.15 -12.11
CA GLY A 154 13.50 -17.16 -11.75
C GLY A 154 12.74 -16.89 -10.44
N LEU A 155 12.87 -15.70 -9.85
CA LEU A 155 11.99 -15.28 -8.78
C LEU A 155 10.59 -14.97 -9.32
N ALA A 156 9.57 -15.32 -8.54
CA ALA A 156 8.17 -14.98 -8.81
C ALA A 156 7.63 -14.07 -7.70
N GLY A 157 6.92 -13.01 -8.10
CA GLY A 157 6.31 -12.04 -7.20
C GLY A 157 4.88 -12.41 -6.75
N ASP A 158 4.32 -13.48 -7.30
CA ASP A 158 2.95 -13.94 -7.03
C ASP A 158 2.88 -14.70 -5.71
N VAL A 159 3.01 -13.96 -4.62
CA VAL A 159 3.01 -14.50 -3.26
C VAL A 159 2.03 -13.75 -2.37
N SER A 160 1.50 -14.46 -1.38
CA SER A 160 0.58 -13.89 -0.40
C SER A 160 1.26 -12.86 0.50
N GLU A 161 0.48 -11.91 1.03
CA GLU A 161 0.95 -11.01 2.07
C GLU A 161 1.18 -11.78 3.39
N SER A 162 2.24 -11.45 4.13
CA SER A 162 2.48 -11.98 5.48
C SER A 162 1.91 -11.09 6.58
N ALA A 163 1.65 -9.82 6.30
CA ALA A 163 1.17 -8.86 7.28
C ALA A 163 -0.28 -9.15 7.68
N PRO A 164 -0.58 -9.43 8.97
CA PRO A 164 -1.95 -9.60 9.43
C PRO A 164 -2.71 -8.27 9.30
N GLN A 165 -3.98 -8.34 8.88
CA GLN A 165 -4.80 -7.15 8.73
C GLN A 165 -5.30 -6.59 10.08
N GLN A 166 -5.15 -7.34 11.16
CA GLN A 166 -5.54 -6.99 12.52
C GLN A 166 -4.40 -7.25 13.53
N VAL A 167 -4.43 -6.57 14.66
CA VAL A 167 -3.55 -6.85 15.80
C VAL A 167 -3.99 -8.12 16.53
N GLY A 168 -3.08 -8.73 17.29
CA GLY A 168 -3.30 -9.96 18.02
C GLY A 168 -3.08 -11.24 17.22
N ALA A 169 -2.80 -11.14 15.92
CA ALA A 169 -2.48 -12.25 15.06
C ALA A 169 -0.97 -12.33 14.77
N ALA A 170 -0.43 -13.53 14.59
CA ALA A 170 0.92 -13.73 14.10
C ALA A 170 1.01 -13.42 12.59
N PRO A 171 2.19 -13.02 12.08
CA PRO A 171 2.41 -12.92 10.65
C PRO A 171 2.07 -14.23 9.92
N ALA A 172 1.36 -14.12 8.80
CA ALA A 172 1.00 -15.28 8.00
C ALA A 172 2.23 -15.83 7.26
N LYS A 173 2.23 -17.13 7.02
CA LYS A 173 3.25 -17.75 6.17
C LYS A 173 3.02 -17.30 4.72
N ILE A 174 4.07 -16.83 4.08
CA ILE A 174 4.06 -16.50 2.66
C ILE A 174 3.88 -17.79 1.84
N SER A 175 2.98 -17.78 0.89
CA SER A 175 2.69 -18.89 -0.03
C SER A 175 2.43 -18.38 -1.43
N PRO A 176 2.66 -19.18 -2.49
CA PRO A 176 2.28 -18.81 -3.85
C PRO A 176 0.79 -18.49 -3.95
N VAL A 177 0.46 -17.49 -4.75
CA VAL A 177 -0.92 -17.15 -5.11
C VAL A 177 -1.12 -17.53 -6.58
N PRO A 178 -2.21 -18.24 -6.95
CA PRO A 178 -2.49 -18.57 -8.33
C PRO A 178 -2.58 -17.31 -9.19
N THR A 179 -1.89 -17.29 -10.32
CA THR A 179 -1.99 -16.22 -11.31
C THR A 179 -3.21 -16.41 -12.19
N ALA A 180 -3.67 -15.34 -12.85
CA ALA A 180 -4.81 -15.44 -13.78
C ALA A 180 -4.54 -16.42 -14.96
N SER A 181 -3.28 -16.74 -15.24
CA SER A 181 -2.86 -17.72 -16.24
C SER A 181 -3.05 -19.18 -15.80
N ASP A 182 -3.21 -19.44 -14.51
CA ASP A 182 -3.38 -20.81 -13.99
C ASP A 182 -4.83 -21.33 -14.12
N HIS A 183 -5.72 -20.48 -14.65
CA HIS A 183 -7.15 -20.77 -14.84
C HIS A 183 -7.57 -20.77 -16.32
N ALA A 184 -6.62 -20.77 -17.28
CA ALA A 184 -6.87 -20.79 -18.73
C ALA A 184 -6.75 -22.20 -19.32
#